data_2ff2fb45a71204a22cd2effb6bd2f10b
#
_entry.id   2ff2fb45a71204a22cd2effb6bd2f10b
#
_cell.length_a   1.000
_cell.length_b   1.000
_cell.length_c   1.000
_cell.angle_alpha   90.00
_cell.angle_beta   90.00
_cell.angle_gamma   90.00
#
_symmetry.space_group_name_H-M   'P 1'
#
loop_
_entity.id
_entity.type
_entity.pdbx_description
1 polymer ?
#
loop_
_entity_poly.entity_id
_entity_poly.type
_entity_poly.pdbx_seq_one_letter_code
_entity_poly.pdbx_strand_id
1 'polypeptide(L)'
;MKKLLIIAAAILTLAACTKEDSTKWIDGTLWRYSYTESSGRVKTCSLTLRKGGSLTITDRYSSSQTAWSDKWEYQVKSYTYDGDKSGTIELRGVNYYAEDNATANFTLNYNNEKMSISTPNGSYTLDRTK
;
A
#
# COMPACT_ATOMS: atom_id res chain seq x y z
N MET A 1 35.21 2.00 -31.65
CA MET A 1 34.92 1.20 -30.45
C MET A 1 34.36 2.02 -29.28
N LYS A 2 34.98 3.12 -28.90
CA LYS A 2 34.47 3.97 -27.83
C LYS A 2 33.07 4.54 -28.11
N LYS A 3 32.77 4.89 -29.35
CA LYS A 3 31.47 5.41 -29.78
C LYS A 3 30.36 4.37 -29.62
N LEU A 4 30.65 3.09 -29.94
CA LEU A 4 29.71 1.99 -29.79
C LEU A 4 29.36 1.74 -28.30
N LEU A 5 30.35 1.83 -27.42
CA LEU A 5 30.13 1.68 -25.97
C LEU A 5 29.26 2.77 -25.42
N ILE A 6 29.46 4.01 -25.88
CA ILE A 6 28.63 5.17 -25.43
C ILE A 6 27.19 4.99 -25.88
N ILE A 7 26.95 4.53 -27.09
CA ILE A 7 25.59 4.28 -27.61
C ILE A 7 24.91 3.16 -26.81
N ALA A 8 25.62 2.08 -26.51
CA ALA A 8 25.09 0.98 -25.72
C ALA A 8 24.71 1.46 -24.28
N ALA A 9 25.56 2.27 -23.67
CA ALA A 9 25.27 2.84 -22.36
C ALA A 9 24.03 3.75 -22.39
N ALA A 10 23.86 4.56 -23.43
CA ALA A 10 22.69 5.43 -23.59
C ALA A 10 21.42 4.61 -23.74
N ILE A 11 21.44 3.50 -24.48
CA ILE A 11 20.29 2.61 -24.65
C ILE A 11 19.92 1.97 -23.31
N LEU A 12 20.89 1.52 -22.54
CA LEU A 12 20.66 0.96 -21.21
C LEU A 12 20.06 1.98 -20.25
N THR A 13 20.53 3.23 -20.31
CA THR A 13 19.99 4.32 -19.50
C THR A 13 18.53 4.59 -19.84
N LEU A 14 18.17 4.62 -21.11
CA LEU A 14 16.79 4.80 -21.56
C LEU A 14 15.89 3.65 -21.09
N ALA A 15 16.36 2.41 -21.15
CA ALA A 15 15.60 1.26 -20.66
C ALA A 15 15.39 1.34 -19.17
N ALA A 16 16.38 1.79 -18.37
CA ALA A 16 16.26 1.99 -16.94
C ALA A 16 15.26 3.11 -16.63
N CYS A 17 15.29 4.23 -17.35
CA CYS A 17 14.32 5.31 -17.21
C CYS A 17 12.89 4.84 -17.51
N THR A 18 12.69 4.06 -18.55
CA THR A 18 11.38 3.49 -18.88
C THR A 18 10.87 2.59 -17.75
N LYS A 19 11.75 1.78 -17.16
CA LYS A 19 11.41 0.94 -16.03
C LYS A 19 11.07 1.76 -14.79
N GLU A 20 11.80 2.83 -14.50
CA GLU A 20 11.48 3.75 -13.41
C GLU A 20 10.13 4.41 -13.63
N ASP A 21 9.84 4.86 -14.85
CA ASP A 21 8.56 5.47 -15.19
C ASP A 21 7.40 4.48 -14.99
N SER A 22 7.60 3.19 -15.28
CA SER A 22 6.56 2.18 -15.07
C SER A 22 6.26 1.93 -13.59
N THR A 23 7.16 2.30 -12.67
CA THR A 23 6.94 2.17 -11.23
C THR A 23 6.40 3.45 -10.60
N LYS A 24 6.58 4.60 -11.24
CA LYS A 24 6.17 5.89 -10.68
C LYS A 24 4.66 6.05 -10.53
N TRP A 25 3.88 5.38 -11.35
CA TRP A 25 2.43 5.53 -11.31
C TRP A 25 1.84 5.13 -9.94
N ILE A 26 2.47 4.18 -9.26
CA ILE A 26 1.96 3.66 -7.99
C ILE A 26 2.26 4.60 -6.83
N ASP A 27 3.30 5.43 -6.93
CA ASP A 27 3.68 6.34 -5.86
C ASP A 27 2.60 7.41 -5.64
N GLY A 28 2.14 7.53 -4.41
CA GLY A 28 1.09 8.47 -4.05
C GLY A 28 -0.32 7.97 -4.30
N THR A 29 -0.51 6.73 -4.75
CA THR A 29 -1.84 6.18 -4.98
C THR A 29 -2.57 5.90 -3.66
N LEU A 30 -3.89 6.01 -3.70
CA LEU A 30 -4.77 5.79 -2.57
C LEU A 30 -5.58 4.52 -2.79
N TRP A 31 -5.64 3.70 -1.75
CA TRP A 31 -6.29 2.40 -1.78
C TRP A 31 -7.19 2.27 -0.55
N ARG A 32 -8.41 1.79 -0.72
CA ARG A 32 -9.38 1.74 0.37
C ARG A 32 -10.21 0.47 0.34
N TYR A 33 -10.52 0.00 1.56
CA TYR A 33 -11.49 -1.04 1.82
C TYR A 33 -12.44 -0.56 2.91
N SER A 34 -13.73 -0.84 2.73
CA SER A 34 -14.74 -0.58 3.74
C SER A 34 -15.77 -1.69 3.70
N TYR A 35 -16.09 -2.24 4.85
CA TYR A 35 -17.10 -3.27 5.01
C TYR A 35 -17.99 -2.95 6.20
N THR A 36 -19.29 -2.95 5.99
CA THR A 36 -20.27 -2.68 7.04
C THR A 36 -21.15 -3.92 7.21
N GLU A 37 -21.15 -4.48 8.40
CA GLU A 37 -22.04 -5.58 8.76
C GLU A 37 -23.42 -5.04 9.16
N SER A 38 -24.46 -5.88 8.96
CA SER A 38 -25.82 -5.53 9.36
C SER A 38 -25.94 -5.28 10.87
N SER A 39 -25.03 -5.86 11.66
CA SER A 39 -24.96 -5.64 13.11
C SER A 39 -24.47 -4.24 13.51
N GLY A 40 -23.92 -3.46 12.58
CA GLY A 40 -23.34 -2.15 12.84
C GLY A 40 -21.82 -2.14 12.95
N ARG A 41 -21.16 -3.29 12.79
CA ARG A 41 -19.70 -3.35 12.78
C ARG A 41 -19.17 -2.83 11.43
N VAL A 42 -18.15 -1.97 11.50
CA VAL A 42 -17.53 -1.37 10.32
C VAL A 42 -16.03 -1.64 10.38
N LYS A 43 -15.49 -2.21 9.31
CA LYS A 43 -14.07 -2.43 9.13
C LYS A 43 -13.58 -1.60 7.96
N THR A 44 -12.47 -0.90 8.14
CA THR A 44 -11.85 -0.14 7.07
C THR A 44 -10.36 -0.39 7.01
N CYS A 45 -9.79 -0.26 5.81
CA CYS A 45 -8.36 -0.23 5.61
C CYS A 45 -8.08 0.82 4.54
N SER A 46 -7.22 1.77 4.85
CA SER A 46 -6.85 2.86 3.94
C SER A 46 -5.34 2.94 3.83
N LEU A 47 -4.85 2.98 2.61
CA LEU A 47 -3.42 3.05 2.32
C LEU A 47 -3.14 4.23 1.39
N THR A 48 -2.20 5.09 1.79
CA THR A 48 -1.54 6.04 0.91
C THR A 48 -0.14 5.52 0.64
N LEU A 49 0.08 5.01 -0.56
CA LEU A 49 1.31 4.32 -0.90
C LEU A 49 2.36 5.31 -1.39
N ARG A 50 3.13 5.82 -0.47
CA ARG A 50 4.32 6.65 -0.70
C ARG A 50 5.17 6.67 0.56
N LYS A 51 6.42 7.01 0.43
CA LYS A 51 7.28 7.28 1.59
C LYS A 51 6.67 8.43 2.39
N GLY A 52 6.46 8.22 3.68
CA GLY A 52 5.76 9.17 4.53
C GLY A 52 4.24 9.12 4.43
N GLY A 53 3.69 8.21 3.62
CA GLY A 53 2.27 7.95 3.58
C GLY A 53 1.78 7.20 4.81
N SER A 54 0.57 6.67 4.75
CA SER A 54 -0.07 6.05 5.90
C SER A 54 -0.82 4.77 5.55
N LEU A 55 -0.87 3.86 6.51
CA LEU A 55 -1.79 2.73 6.51
C LEU A 55 -2.63 2.82 7.78
N THR A 56 -3.95 2.91 7.63
CA THR A 56 -4.88 2.99 8.76
C THR A 56 -5.89 1.87 8.66
N ILE A 57 -6.00 1.09 9.72
CA ILE A 57 -6.96 -0.01 9.84
C ILE A 57 -7.89 0.31 11.00
N THR A 58 -9.20 0.26 10.76
CA THR A 58 -10.20 0.47 11.82
C THR A 58 -11.14 -0.70 11.90
N ASP A 59 -11.56 -0.99 13.12
CA ASP A 59 -12.62 -1.95 13.40
C ASP A 59 -13.46 -1.34 14.51
N ARG A 60 -14.68 -0.97 14.19
CA ARG A 60 -15.56 -0.29 15.15
C ARG A 60 -16.95 -0.91 15.16
N TYR A 61 -17.58 -0.79 16.28
CA TYR A 61 -18.94 -1.26 16.52
C TYR A 61 -19.71 -0.20 17.29
N SER A 62 -20.92 0.04 16.89
CA SER A 62 -21.81 0.94 17.63
C SER A 62 -23.21 0.37 17.63
N SER A 63 -23.75 0.14 18.82
CA SER A 63 -25.14 -0.24 19.02
C SER A 63 -25.74 0.66 20.11
N SER A 64 -27.03 0.48 20.39
CA SER A 64 -27.72 1.26 21.44
C SER A 64 -27.15 1.05 22.82
N GLN A 65 -26.43 -0.04 23.07
CA GLN A 65 -25.92 -0.41 24.40
C GLN A 65 -24.41 -0.55 24.48
N THR A 66 -23.74 -0.76 23.34
CA THR A 66 -22.30 -1.03 23.31
C THR A 66 -21.66 -0.31 22.13
N ALA A 67 -20.57 0.38 22.42
CA ALA A 67 -19.76 0.98 21.38
C ALA A 67 -18.28 0.75 21.67
N TRP A 68 -17.50 0.38 20.63
CA TRP A 68 -16.06 0.28 20.74
C TRP A 68 -15.43 0.62 19.39
N SER A 69 -14.18 1.05 19.44
CA SER A 69 -13.43 1.42 18.25
C SER A 69 -11.96 1.09 18.46
N ASP A 70 -11.43 0.25 17.60
CA ASP A 70 -10.00 -0.05 17.52
C ASP A 70 -9.42 0.55 16.25
N LYS A 71 -8.25 1.14 16.37
CA LYS A 71 -7.59 1.81 15.27
C LYS A 71 -6.09 1.52 15.29
N TRP A 72 -5.57 1.01 14.20
CA TRP A 72 -4.13 0.76 14.01
C TRP A 72 -3.62 1.75 12.98
N GLU A 73 -2.73 2.63 13.39
CA GLU A 73 -2.16 3.66 12.53
C GLU A 73 -0.68 3.41 12.32
N TYR A 74 -0.30 3.36 11.05
CA TYR A 74 1.09 3.18 10.64
C TYR A 74 1.50 4.28 9.69
N GLN A 75 2.76 4.68 9.78
CA GLN A 75 3.43 5.49 8.75
C GLN A 75 4.16 4.55 7.80
N VAL A 76 4.08 4.83 6.51
CA VAL A 76 4.86 4.12 5.50
C VAL A 76 6.29 4.66 5.54
N LYS A 77 7.24 3.84 6.01
CA LYS A 77 8.65 4.20 6.05
C LYS A 77 9.26 4.17 4.65
N SER A 78 8.96 3.10 3.95
CA SER A 78 9.40 2.86 2.58
C SER A 78 8.54 1.75 1.97
N TYR A 79 8.61 1.59 0.67
CA TYR A 79 8.01 0.45 0.01
C TYR A 79 8.84 0.03 -1.18
N THR A 80 8.68 -1.20 -1.60
CA THR A 80 9.23 -1.73 -2.85
C THR A 80 8.09 -2.12 -3.77
N TYR A 81 8.33 -2.02 -5.05
CA TYR A 81 7.40 -2.47 -6.09
C TYR A 81 8.21 -3.08 -7.22
N ASP A 82 7.83 -4.28 -7.64
CA ASP A 82 8.57 -5.02 -8.67
C ASP A 82 8.38 -4.48 -10.09
N GLY A 83 7.53 -3.46 -10.24
CA GLY A 83 7.21 -2.88 -11.56
C GLY A 83 6.11 -3.63 -12.30
N ASP A 84 5.54 -4.66 -11.70
CA ASP A 84 4.47 -5.46 -12.28
C ASP A 84 3.29 -5.63 -11.33
N LYS A 85 3.34 -6.54 -10.36
CA LYS A 85 2.17 -6.88 -9.54
C LYS A 85 2.43 -6.94 -8.04
N SER A 86 3.66 -6.91 -7.57
CA SER A 86 3.95 -7.20 -6.15
C SER A 86 4.87 -6.18 -5.52
N GLY A 87 4.71 -6.02 -4.22
CA GLY A 87 5.58 -5.16 -3.44
C GLY A 87 5.49 -5.42 -1.94
N THR A 88 6.34 -4.72 -1.22
CA THR A 88 6.47 -4.82 0.23
C THR A 88 6.47 -3.42 0.82
N ILE A 89 5.80 -3.24 1.95
CA ILE A 89 5.69 -1.95 2.64
C ILE A 89 6.29 -2.09 4.02
N GLU A 90 7.29 -1.28 4.34
CA GLU A 90 7.83 -1.18 5.69
C GLU A 90 7.07 -0.11 6.46
N LEU A 91 6.55 -0.50 7.62
CA LEU A 91 5.63 0.31 8.42
C LEU A 91 6.22 0.63 9.78
N ARG A 92 5.85 1.81 10.29
CA ARG A 92 6.12 2.21 11.66
C ARG A 92 4.81 2.55 12.35
N GLY A 93 4.53 1.89 13.47
CA GLY A 93 3.36 2.20 14.28
C GLY A 93 3.42 3.61 14.86
N VAL A 94 2.31 4.33 14.79
CA VAL A 94 2.23 5.72 15.28
C VAL A 94 1.18 5.89 16.37
N ASN A 95 0.51 4.81 16.77
CA ASN A 95 -0.39 4.85 17.90
C ASN A 95 -0.22 3.60 18.78
N TYR A 96 -0.91 3.57 19.91
CA TYR A 96 -0.75 2.55 20.95
C TYR A 96 -0.95 1.12 20.45
N TYR A 97 -1.89 0.89 19.55
CA TYR A 97 -2.22 -0.45 19.06
C TYR A 97 -1.30 -0.96 17.97
N ALA A 98 -0.63 -0.09 17.25
CA ALA A 98 0.19 -0.47 16.12
C ALA A 98 1.62 -0.81 16.56
N GLU A 99 2.15 -1.92 16.04
CA GLU A 99 3.54 -2.32 16.33
C GLU A 99 4.54 -1.29 15.79
N ASP A 100 5.64 -1.08 16.52
CA ASP A 100 6.67 -0.11 16.15
C ASP A 100 7.29 -0.39 14.79
N ASN A 101 7.47 -1.67 14.46
CA ASN A 101 8.00 -2.12 13.16
C ASN A 101 7.11 -3.22 12.63
N ALA A 102 6.64 -3.05 11.43
CA ALA A 102 5.77 -4.01 10.78
C ALA A 102 6.04 -4.02 9.27
N THR A 103 5.68 -5.11 8.63
CA THR A 103 5.81 -5.27 7.19
C THR A 103 4.48 -5.72 6.63
N ALA A 104 4.06 -5.10 5.53
CA ALA A 104 2.92 -5.52 4.75
C ALA A 104 3.39 -5.92 3.36
N ASN A 105 2.70 -6.90 2.78
CA ASN A 105 2.96 -7.34 1.41
C ASN A 105 1.72 -7.12 0.58
N PHE A 106 1.89 -6.71 -0.67
CA PHE A 106 0.75 -6.47 -1.54
C PHE A 106 0.95 -7.11 -2.92
N THR A 107 -0.18 -7.44 -3.54
CA THR A 107 -0.25 -7.84 -4.94
C THR A 107 -1.37 -7.09 -5.63
N LEU A 108 -1.19 -6.80 -6.92
CA LEU A 108 -2.18 -6.10 -7.72
C LEU A 108 -2.89 -7.07 -8.65
N ASN A 109 -4.15 -6.79 -8.97
CA ASN A 109 -4.87 -7.55 -9.99
C ASN A 109 -4.44 -7.12 -11.41
N TYR A 110 -4.98 -7.79 -12.42
CA TYR A 110 -4.55 -7.65 -13.81
C TYR A 110 -4.63 -6.22 -14.36
N ASN A 111 -5.57 -5.41 -13.88
CA ASN A 111 -5.78 -4.02 -14.36
C ASN A 111 -5.33 -2.96 -13.35
N ASN A 112 -4.63 -3.34 -12.27
CA ASN A 112 -4.11 -2.44 -11.25
C ASN A 112 -5.19 -1.59 -10.54
N GLU A 113 -6.42 -2.08 -10.49
CA GLU A 113 -7.53 -1.40 -9.81
C GLU A 113 -7.81 -1.96 -8.42
N LYS A 114 -7.29 -3.14 -8.10
CA LYS A 114 -7.44 -3.79 -6.80
C LYS A 114 -6.10 -4.23 -6.27
N MET A 115 -5.93 -4.10 -4.96
CA MET A 115 -4.73 -4.52 -4.25
C MET A 115 -5.12 -5.50 -3.13
N SER A 116 -4.51 -6.67 -3.14
CA SER A 116 -4.57 -7.57 -1.99
C SER A 116 -3.39 -7.26 -1.09
N ILE A 117 -3.67 -6.86 0.15
CA ILE A 117 -2.63 -6.51 1.11
C ILE A 117 -2.71 -7.44 2.32
N SER A 118 -1.56 -7.94 2.75
CA SER A 118 -1.41 -8.71 3.98
C SER A 118 -0.69 -7.86 5.01
N THR A 119 -1.35 -7.56 6.11
CA THR A 119 -0.84 -6.71 7.18
C THR A 119 -0.74 -7.52 8.48
N PRO A 120 -0.05 -7.01 9.51
CA PRO A 120 -0.06 -7.67 10.83
C PRO A 120 -1.46 -7.84 11.43
N ASN A 121 -2.42 -7.06 10.99
CA ASN A 121 -3.79 -7.05 11.51
C ASN A 121 -4.80 -7.72 10.57
N GLY A 122 -4.33 -8.46 9.56
CA GLY A 122 -5.18 -9.20 8.65
C GLY A 122 -4.92 -8.86 7.18
N SER A 123 -5.68 -9.50 6.32
CA SER A 123 -5.59 -9.33 4.87
C SER A 123 -6.85 -8.63 4.35
N TYR A 124 -6.65 -7.74 3.39
CA TYR A 124 -7.72 -6.93 2.82
C TYR A 124 -7.57 -6.83 1.30
N THR A 125 -8.68 -6.70 0.60
CA THR A 125 -8.68 -6.34 -0.81
C THR A 125 -9.12 -4.89 -0.93
N LEU A 126 -8.21 -4.04 -1.34
CA LEU A 126 -8.41 -2.61 -1.44
C LEU A 126 -8.78 -2.22 -2.85
N ASP A 127 -9.67 -1.24 -3.00
CA ASP A 127 -9.98 -0.63 -4.28
C ASP A 127 -9.15 0.64 -4.45
N ARG A 128 -8.66 0.85 -5.67
CA ARG A 128 -7.95 2.06 -6.00
C ARG A 128 -8.90 3.25 -6.01
N THR A 129 -8.54 4.27 -5.27
CA THR A 129 -9.30 5.52 -5.21
C THR A 129 -8.70 6.52 -6.20
N LYS A 130 -9.54 7.08 -7.03
CA LYS A 130 -9.11 8.07 -8.03
C LYS A 130 -9.32 9.49 -7.52
#